data_fcccb7f6107472b81aadad86ecd0aad4
#
_entry.id   fcccb7f6107472b81aadad86ecd0aad4
#
_cell.length_a   1.000
_cell.length_b   1.000
_cell.length_c   1.000
_cell.angle_alpha   90.00
_cell.angle_beta   90.00
_cell.angle_gamma   90.00
#
_symmetry.space_group_name_H-M   'P 1'
#
loop_
_entity.id
_entity.type
_entity.pdbx_description
1 polymer ?
#
loop_
_entity_poly.entity_id
_entity_poly.type
_entity_poly.pdbx_seq_one_letter_code
_entity_poly.pdbx_strand_id
1 'polypeptide(L)'
;GRTFADNALIKARAGAKNTGLITIADDSGLAVDELNGMPGALSARWCGEHGNDAANNELLLAQLADVPDERRSCAFVSVCALVTPDGAEHVVEGRWEGQLLRSPRGENGFGYDPLFVPNTEIAQADSIEQGRSSAQLSPEEKNAASHRGKALAQLVPTLADLLR
;
A
#
# COMPACT_ATOMS: atom_id res chain seq x y z
N GLY A 1 5.28 -11.89 -9.63
CA GLY A 1 5.00 -10.79 -10.55
C GLY A 1 5.97 -9.65 -10.38
N ARG A 2 5.94 -8.71 -11.30
CA ARG A 2 6.80 -7.51 -11.27
C ARG A 2 6.06 -6.28 -10.74
N THR A 3 4.74 -6.31 -10.80
CA THR A 3 3.86 -5.22 -10.36
C THR A 3 2.89 -5.70 -9.29
N PHE A 4 2.25 -4.77 -8.59
CA PHE A 4 1.16 -5.11 -7.67
C PHE A 4 0.02 -5.84 -8.39
N ALA A 5 -0.34 -5.39 -9.60
CA ALA A 5 -1.40 -6.02 -10.41
C ALA A 5 -1.04 -7.47 -10.78
N ASP A 6 0.21 -7.74 -11.22
CA ASP A 6 0.66 -9.10 -11.49
C ASP A 6 0.49 -10.00 -10.27
N ASN A 7 0.94 -9.53 -9.10
CA ASN A 7 0.89 -10.32 -7.87
C ASN A 7 -0.56 -10.57 -7.39
N ALA A 8 -1.42 -9.56 -7.45
CA ALA A 8 -2.83 -9.70 -7.12
C ALA A 8 -3.52 -10.70 -8.05
N LEU A 9 -3.31 -10.60 -9.37
CA LEU A 9 -3.86 -11.52 -10.36
C LEU A 9 -3.36 -12.95 -10.19
N ILE A 10 -2.06 -13.15 -9.95
CA ILE A 10 -1.50 -14.50 -9.71
C ILE A 10 -2.23 -15.18 -8.54
N LYS A 11 -2.42 -14.46 -7.44
CA LYS A 11 -3.12 -14.97 -6.26
C LYS A 11 -4.60 -15.24 -6.53
N ALA A 12 -5.29 -14.30 -7.17
CA ALA A 12 -6.72 -14.43 -7.47
C ALA A 12 -7.02 -15.56 -8.46
N ARG A 13 -6.21 -15.68 -9.53
CA ARG A 13 -6.31 -16.79 -10.50
C ARG A 13 -6.10 -18.15 -9.85
N ALA A 14 -5.09 -18.26 -8.97
CA ALA A 14 -4.84 -19.50 -8.24
C ALA A 14 -6.01 -19.86 -7.32
N GLY A 15 -6.58 -18.89 -6.61
CA GLY A 15 -7.75 -19.10 -5.78
C GLY A 15 -8.98 -19.54 -6.56
N ALA A 16 -9.34 -18.84 -7.65
CA ALA A 16 -10.47 -19.18 -8.49
C ALA A 16 -10.35 -20.58 -9.12
N LYS A 17 -9.13 -20.91 -9.61
CA LYS A 17 -8.84 -22.25 -10.17
C LYS A 17 -8.99 -23.37 -9.14
N ASN A 18 -8.48 -23.15 -7.92
CA ASN A 18 -8.45 -24.20 -6.90
C ASN A 18 -9.79 -24.40 -6.20
N THR A 19 -10.61 -23.38 -6.11
CA THR A 19 -11.87 -23.41 -5.36
C THR A 19 -13.10 -23.48 -6.25
N GLY A 20 -13.02 -23.07 -7.50
CA GLY A 20 -14.17 -22.88 -8.39
C GLY A 20 -15.07 -21.71 -7.94
N LEU A 21 -14.58 -20.78 -7.13
CA LEU A 21 -15.34 -19.64 -6.60
C LEU A 21 -14.76 -18.32 -7.13
N ILE A 22 -15.59 -17.27 -7.14
CA ILE A 22 -15.10 -15.89 -7.32
C ILE A 22 -14.07 -15.61 -6.24
N THR A 23 -12.88 -15.20 -6.66
CA THR A 23 -11.77 -14.96 -5.75
C THR A 23 -11.30 -13.51 -5.86
N ILE A 24 -11.14 -12.86 -4.71
CA ILE A 24 -10.50 -11.55 -4.59
C ILE A 24 -9.15 -11.73 -3.91
N ALA A 25 -8.12 -11.11 -4.46
CA ALA A 25 -6.81 -11.03 -3.84
C ALA A 25 -6.22 -9.63 -4.01
N ASP A 26 -5.37 -9.21 -3.09
CA ASP A 26 -4.69 -7.93 -3.17
C ASP A 26 -3.17 -8.09 -3.13
N ASP A 27 -2.48 -7.06 -3.61
CA ASP A 27 -1.08 -6.81 -3.36
C ASP A 27 -0.87 -5.34 -3.06
N SER A 28 -0.03 -5.04 -2.08
CA SER A 28 0.11 -3.68 -1.55
C SER A 28 1.55 -3.40 -1.19
N GLY A 29 1.91 -2.12 -1.21
CA GLY A 29 3.23 -1.66 -0.78
C GLY A 29 3.37 -0.16 -0.86
N LEU A 30 4.59 0.29 -0.62
CA LEU A 30 4.98 1.69 -0.70
C LEU A 30 5.61 1.99 -2.05
N ALA A 31 5.16 3.06 -2.69
CA ALA A 31 5.76 3.62 -3.91
C ALA A 31 6.33 5.00 -3.59
N VAL A 32 7.64 5.18 -3.76
CA VAL A 32 8.35 6.43 -3.49
C VAL A 32 8.74 7.07 -4.83
N ASP A 33 8.33 8.32 -5.04
CA ASP A 33 8.50 8.99 -6.33
C ASP A 33 9.98 9.14 -6.71
N GLU A 34 10.83 9.51 -5.76
CA GLU A 34 12.28 9.65 -5.95
C GLU A 34 12.96 8.33 -6.35
N LEU A 35 12.39 7.20 -5.97
CA LEU A 35 12.86 5.86 -6.31
C LEU A 35 12.08 5.24 -7.49
N ASN A 36 11.47 6.05 -8.35
CA ASN A 36 10.68 5.60 -9.50
C ASN A 36 9.60 4.56 -9.13
N GLY A 37 8.92 4.76 -8.00
CA GLY A 37 7.87 3.88 -7.50
C GLY A 37 8.35 2.66 -6.69
N MET A 38 9.67 2.53 -6.46
CA MET A 38 10.19 1.50 -5.55
C MET A 38 10.04 1.95 -4.09
N PRO A 39 10.01 1.04 -3.12
CA PRO A 39 10.11 -0.43 -3.18
C PRO A 39 9.03 -1.16 -3.97
N GLY A 40 7.82 -0.57 -4.16
CA GLY A 40 6.76 -1.15 -4.98
C GLY A 40 6.43 -2.59 -4.55
N ALA A 41 6.36 -3.52 -5.51
CA ALA A 41 6.09 -4.93 -5.27
C ALA A 41 7.16 -5.64 -4.40
N LEU A 42 8.30 -4.99 -4.14
CA LEU A 42 9.36 -5.50 -3.25
C LEU A 42 9.23 -4.99 -1.81
N SER A 43 8.18 -4.23 -1.48
CA SER A 43 8.03 -3.55 -0.18
C SER A 43 8.29 -4.46 1.03
N ALA A 44 7.73 -5.68 1.05
CA ALA A 44 7.86 -6.59 2.18
C ALA A 44 9.27 -7.22 2.31
N ARG A 45 10.12 -7.08 1.30
CA ARG A 45 11.46 -7.68 1.25
C ARG A 45 12.52 -6.73 0.69
N TRP A 46 12.35 -5.43 0.89
CA TRP A 46 13.22 -4.40 0.34
C TRP A 46 14.67 -4.56 0.76
N CYS A 47 14.91 -4.96 2.00
CA CYS A 47 16.25 -5.28 2.52
C CYS A 47 16.78 -6.66 2.10
N GLY A 48 15.99 -7.45 1.34
CA GLY A 48 16.32 -8.82 0.94
C GLY A 48 15.71 -9.90 1.83
N GLU A 49 15.21 -9.56 3.02
CA GLU A 49 14.54 -10.47 3.96
C GLU A 49 13.06 -10.12 4.08
N HIS A 50 12.18 -11.13 3.84
CA HIS A 50 10.75 -10.93 3.88
C HIS A 50 10.23 -10.68 5.31
N GLY A 51 9.48 -9.59 5.50
CA GLY A 51 8.84 -9.25 6.76
C GLY A 51 9.76 -8.62 7.81
N ASN A 52 11.00 -8.29 7.45
CA ASN A 52 11.90 -7.54 8.32
C ASN A 52 11.65 -6.03 8.17
N ASP A 53 10.57 -5.54 8.80
CA ASP A 53 10.12 -4.16 8.68
C ASP A 53 11.19 -3.16 9.15
N ALA A 54 11.91 -3.46 10.23
CA ALA A 54 12.96 -2.58 10.75
C ALA A 54 14.08 -2.37 9.72
N ALA A 55 14.60 -3.45 9.14
CA ALA A 55 15.65 -3.38 8.12
C ALA A 55 15.16 -2.75 6.81
N ASN A 56 13.89 -3.00 6.42
CA ASN A 56 13.27 -2.36 5.26
C ASN A 56 13.21 -0.83 5.43
N ASN A 57 12.77 -0.36 6.60
CA ASN A 57 12.70 1.07 6.94
C ASN A 57 14.10 1.71 6.99
N GLU A 58 15.06 1.05 7.61
CA GLU A 58 16.45 1.53 7.71
C GLU A 58 17.08 1.71 6.32
N LEU A 59 16.94 0.71 5.46
CA LEU A 59 17.45 0.78 4.07
C LEU A 59 16.79 1.92 3.29
N LEU A 60 15.46 2.07 3.39
CA LEU A 60 14.75 3.13 2.72
C LEU A 60 15.22 4.52 3.18
N LEU A 61 15.39 4.72 4.48
CA LEU A 61 15.91 5.98 5.04
C LEU A 61 17.33 6.28 4.56
N ALA A 62 18.20 5.28 4.50
CA ALA A 62 19.57 5.42 4.00
C ALA A 62 19.59 5.83 2.52
N GLN A 63 18.74 5.23 1.69
CA GLN A 63 18.63 5.57 0.27
C GLN A 63 18.11 6.99 0.02
N LEU A 64 17.32 7.53 0.95
CA LEU A 64 16.73 8.86 0.86
C LEU A 64 17.45 9.92 1.72
N ALA A 65 18.63 9.61 2.26
CA ALA A 65 19.34 10.48 3.19
C ALA A 65 19.60 11.89 2.63
N ASP A 66 20.03 11.97 1.37
CA ASP A 66 20.35 13.21 0.68
C ASP A 66 19.17 13.83 -0.10
N VAL A 67 17.98 13.19 -0.03
CA VAL A 67 16.79 13.68 -0.71
C VAL A 67 16.14 14.79 0.11
N PRO A 68 15.95 16.00 -0.46
CA PRO A 68 15.31 17.11 0.24
C PRO A 68 13.83 16.83 0.51
N ASP A 69 13.24 17.52 1.48
CA ASP A 69 11.90 17.21 1.99
C ASP A 69 10.81 17.35 0.92
N GLU A 70 10.92 18.34 0.04
CA GLU A 70 9.99 18.56 -1.06
C GLU A 70 9.98 17.45 -2.13
N ARG A 71 10.96 16.54 -2.11
CA ARG A 71 11.09 15.41 -3.04
C ARG A 71 10.86 14.06 -2.36
N ARG A 72 10.31 14.05 -1.15
CA ARG A 72 10.06 12.82 -0.37
C ARG A 72 8.62 12.33 -0.50
N SER A 73 7.93 12.71 -1.60
CA SER A 73 6.57 12.25 -1.87
C SER A 73 6.51 10.75 -2.12
N CYS A 74 5.45 10.14 -1.65
CA CYS A 74 5.20 8.71 -1.77
C CYS A 74 3.70 8.40 -1.67
N ALA A 75 3.35 7.16 -1.97
CA ALA A 75 2.01 6.66 -1.70
C ALA A 75 2.06 5.21 -1.21
N PHE A 76 1.19 4.85 -0.28
CA PHE A 76 0.77 3.47 -0.17
C PHE A 76 -0.18 3.13 -1.32
N VAL A 77 0.09 2.01 -1.98
CA VAL A 77 -0.68 1.52 -3.11
C VAL A 77 -1.24 0.14 -2.78
N SER A 78 -2.50 -0.09 -3.08
CA SER A 78 -3.12 -1.41 -3.04
C SER A 78 -3.79 -1.70 -4.37
N VAL A 79 -3.46 -2.82 -4.97
CA VAL A 79 -4.14 -3.34 -6.16
C VAL A 79 -4.95 -4.55 -5.75
N CYS A 80 -6.25 -4.53 -6.00
CA CYS A 80 -7.14 -5.66 -5.78
C CYS A 80 -7.55 -6.25 -7.13
N ALA A 81 -7.46 -7.57 -7.25
CA ALA A 81 -7.92 -8.32 -8.41
C ALA A 81 -9.07 -9.24 -8.01
N LEU A 82 -10.14 -9.23 -8.80
CA LEU A 82 -11.24 -10.17 -8.71
C LEU A 82 -11.19 -11.07 -9.94
N VAL A 83 -11.21 -12.38 -9.75
CA VAL A 83 -11.21 -13.38 -10.82
C VAL A 83 -12.37 -14.32 -10.61
N THR A 84 -13.14 -14.54 -11.68
CA THR A 84 -14.27 -15.48 -11.68
C THR A 84 -13.82 -16.87 -12.15
N PRO A 85 -14.58 -17.94 -11.84
CA PRO A 85 -14.23 -19.30 -12.29
C PRO A 85 -14.19 -19.49 -13.81
N ASP A 86 -14.96 -18.68 -14.55
CA ASP A 86 -14.99 -18.67 -16.02
C ASP A 86 -13.88 -17.81 -16.64
N GLY A 87 -13.04 -17.17 -15.80
CA GLY A 87 -11.85 -16.46 -16.22
C GLY A 87 -12.00 -14.96 -16.47
N ALA A 88 -13.15 -14.35 -16.12
CA ALA A 88 -13.26 -12.89 -16.14
C ALA A 88 -12.41 -12.26 -15.04
N GLU A 89 -11.77 -11.13 -15.33
CA GLU A 89 -10.83 -10.45 -14.45
C GLU A 89 -11.16 -8.97 -14.31
N HIS A 90 -11.18 -8.48 -13.08
CA HIS A 90 -11.34 -7.07 -12.74
C HIS A 90 -10.21 -6.64 -11.82
N VAL A 91 -9.54 -5.55 -12.17
CA VAL A 91 -8.41 -5.01 -11.40
C VAL A 91 -8.69 -3.55 -11.06
N VAL A 92 -8.52 -3.21 -9.80
CA VAL A 92 -8.69 -1.84 -9.29
C VAL A 92 -7.51 -1.45 -8.42
N GLU A 93 -7.25 -0.14 -8.33
CA GLU A 93 -6.16 0.41 -7.54
C GLU A 93 -6.69 1.46 -6.56
N GLY A 94 -6.19 1.41 -5.34
CA GLY A 94 -6.36 2.44 -4.32
C GLY A 94 -5.02 3.02 -3.93
N ARG A 95 -4.96 4.36 -3.75
CA ARG A 95 -3.75 5.08 -3.35
C ARG A 95 -4.02 5.94 -2.12
N TRP A 96 -3.02 6.02 -1.27
CA TRP A 96 -2.99 6.89 -0.10
C TRP A 96 -1.71 7.71 -0.16
N GLU A 97 -1.85 8.95 -0.64
CA GLU A 97 -0.73 9.85 -0.90
C GLU A 97 -0.21 10.47 0.40
N GLY A 98 1.10 10.65 0.48
CA GLY A 98 1.77 11.22 1.64
C GLY A 98 3.24 11.56 1.37
N GLN A 99 3.96 11.76 2.46
CA GLN A 99 5.40 12.04 2.43
C GLN A 99 6.12 11.18 3.47
N LEU A 100 7.43 10.98 3.24
CA LEU A 100 8.29 10.19 4.12
C LEU A 100 9.04 11.07 5.11
N LEU A 101 8.98 10.67 6.37
CA LEU A 101 9.77 11.23 7.46
C LEU A 101 11.26 10.87 7.31
N ARG A 102 12.10 11.57 8.04
CA ARG A 102 13.55 11.27 8.18
C ARG A 102 13.87 10.30 9.32
N SER A 103 12.90 10.06 10.19
CA SER A 103 13.00 9.10 11.30
C SER A 103 11.63 8.51 11.63
N PRO A 104 11.56 7.29 12.16
CA PRO A 104 10.31 6.64 12.50
C PRO A 104 9.56 7.38 13.61
N ARG A 105 8.22 7.43 13.52
CA ARG A 105 7.30 7.91 14.56
C ARG A 105 6.09 6.99 14.68
N GLY A 106 5.72 6.68 15.94
CA GLY A 106 4.58 5.82 16.26
C GLY A 106 4.91 4.33 16.26
N GLU A 107 4.01 3.53 16.80
CA GLU A 107 4.21 2.10 17.03
C GLU A 107 3.06 1.24 16.48
N ASN A 108 1.99 1.85 15.98
CA ASN A 108 0.86 1.12 15.42
C ASN A 108 1.16 0.68 13.97
N GLY A 109 0.38 -0.31 13.51
CA GLY A 109 0.48 -0.79 12.14
C GLY A 109 1.68 -1.69 11.89
N PHE A 110 2.19 -1.66 10.66
CA PHE A 110 3.27 -2.52 10.18
C PHE A 110 3.99 -1.89 8.98
N GLY A 111 5.07 -2.51 8.54
CA GLY A 111 5.80 -2.08 7.36
C GLY A 111 6.37 -0.66 7.49
N TYR A 112 6.03 0.21 6.55
CA TYR A 112 6.52 1.59 6.48
C TYR A 112 5.64 2.60 7.21
N ASP A 113 4.63 2.17 7.95
CA ASP A 113 3.73 3.06 8.70
C ASP A 113 4.44 4.10 9.58
N PRO A 114 5.56 3.77 10.27
CA PRO A 114 6.26 4.74 11.08
C PRO A 114 6.93 5.88 10.30
N LEU A 115 7.13 5.71 8.99
CA LEU A 115 7.77 6.70 8.13
C LEU A 115 6.77 7.51 7.29
N PHE A 116 5.53 7.06 7.15
CA PHE A 116 4.56 7.64 6.25
C PHE A 116 3.64 8.63 6.95
N VAL A 117 3.61 9.88 6.48
CA VAL A 117 2.66 10.90 6.91
C VAL A 117 1.67 11.17 5.77
N PRO A 118 0.38 10.86 5.95
CA PRO A 118 -0.63 11.16 4.94
C PRO A 118 -0.73 12.66 4.63
N ASN A 119 -1.00 13.02 3.38
CA ASN A 119 -1.18 14.41 2.98
C ASN A 119 -2.31 15.11 3.76
N THR A 120 -3.33 14.37 4.19
CA THR A 120 -4.41 14.90 5.03
C THR A 120 -3.90 15.34 6.42
N GLU A 121 -2.97 14.59 7.00
CA GLU A 121 -2.34 14.94 8.28
C GLU A 121 -1.40 16.14 8.13
N ILE A 122 -0.66 16.21 7.02
CA ILE A 122 0.21 17.35 6.71
C ILE A 122 -0.63 18.62 6.55
N ALA A 123 -1.75 18.55 5.83
CA ALA A 123 -2.65 19.70 5.61
C ALA A 123 -3.31 20.18 6.90
N GLN A 124 -3.63 19.29 7.84
CA GLN A 124 -4.21 19.66 9.14
C GLN A 124 -3.20 20.27 10.09
N ALA A 125 -1.94 19.87 9.98
CA ALA A 125 -0.86 20.30 10.88
C ALA A 125 0.02 21.42 10.30
N ASP A 126 -0.23 21.83 9.05
CA ASP A 126 0.57 22.81 8.28
C ASP A 126 2.04 22.41 8.02
N SER A 127 2.47 21.23 8.46
CA SER A 127 3.81 20.70 8.16
C SER A 127 3.89 19.18 8.32
N ILE A 128 4.90 18.59 7.68
CA ILE A 128 5.19 17.15 7.81
C ILE A 128 5.70 16.79 9.23
N GLU A 129 6.43 17.69 9.87
CA GLU A 129 6.99 17.46 11.21
C GLU A 129 5.90 17.40 12.28
N GLN A 130 4.80 18.09 12.09
CA GLN A 130 3.66 18.14 13.01
C GLN A 130 2.56 17.15 12.63
N GLY A 131 2.51 16.72 11.36
CA GLY A 131 1.56 15.71 10.91
C GLY A 131 1.81 14.36 11.58
N ARG A 132 0.75 13.62 11.90
CA ARG A 132 0.86 12.28 12.46
C ARG A 132 1.28 11.28 11.37
N SER A 133 2.22 10.39 11.68
CA SER A 133 2.48 9.22 10.83
C SER A 133 1.31 8.24 10.86
N SER A 134 1.21 7.36 9.87
CA SER A 134 0.17 6.33 9.88
C SER A 134 0.32 5.36 11.06
N ALA A 135 1.51 5.24 11.65
CA ALA A 135 1.73 4.49 12.89
C ALA A 135 1.26 5.23 14.17
N GLN A 136 0.86 6.48 14.05
CA GLN A 136 0.26 7.28 15.14
C GLN A 136 -1.26 7.39 15.04
N LEU A 137 -1.85 6.89 13.95
CA LEU A 137 -3.30 6.82 13.78
C LEU A 137 -3.88 5.59 14.49
N SER A 138 -5.15 5.68 14.91
CA SER A 138 -5.87 4.49 15.36
C SER A 138 -6.14 3.54 14.18
N PRO A 139 -6.41 2.25 14.44
CA PRO A 139 -6.82 1.32 13.41
C PRO A 139 -8.05 1.80 12.62
N GLU A 140 -9.01 2.43 13.27
CA GLU A 140 -10.24 2.97 12.67
C GLU A 140 -9.93 4.15 11.74
N GLU A 141 -9.12 5.11 12.20
CA GLU A 141 -8.67 6.25 11.40
C GLU A 141 -7.91 5.78 10.15
N LYS A 142 -6.99 4.83 10.33
CA LYS A 142 -6.21 4.26 9.24
C LYS A 142 -7.08 3.53 8.23
N ASN A 143 -8.02 2.69 8.67
CA ASN A 143 -8.92 1.94 7.79
C ASN A 143 -9.82 2.86 6.96
N ALA A 144 -10.32 3.95 7.54
CA ALA A 144 -11.16 4.92 6.85
C ALA A 144 -10.42 5.64 5.69
N ALA A 145 -9.12 5.87 5.84
CA ALA A 145 -8.29 6.62 4.89
C ALA A 145 -7.47 5.75 3.94
N SER A 146 -7.29 4.46 4.26
CA SER A 146 -6.27 3.61 3.65
C SER A 146 -6.51 3.30 2.17
N HIS A 147 -5.40 3.05 1.48
CA HIS A 147 -5.33 2.58 0.10
C HIS A 147 -6.12 1.28 -0.13
N ARG A 148 -6.04 0.33 0.81
CA ARG A 148 -6.74 -0.97 0.72
C ARG A 148 -8.25 -0.79 0.80
N GLY A 149 -8.74 0.03 1.72
CA GLY A 149 -10.18 0.35 1.82
C GLY A 149 -10.71 0.99 0.53
N LYS A 150 -9.94 1.92 -0.05
CA LYS A 150 -10.28 2.58 -1.32
C LYS A 150 -10.30 1.60 -2.49
N ALA A 151 -9.35 0.67 -2.57
CA ALA A 151 -9.32 -0.35 -3.62
C ALA A 151 -10.52 -1.31 -3.50
N LEU A 152 -10.76 -1.86 -2.32
CA LEU A 152 -11.87 -2.78 -2.10
C LEU A 152 -13.23 -2.16 -2.39
N ALA A 153 -13.45 -0.90 -2.01
CA ALA A 153 -14.70 -0.19 -2.26
C ALA A 153 -15.04 -0.11 -3.76
N GLN A 154 -14.04 -0.07 -4.65
CA GLN A 154 -14.24 -0.04 -6.09
C GLN A 154 -14.70 -1.40 -6.66
N LEU A 155 -14.42 -2.52 -5.98
CA LEU A 155 -14.87 -3.85 -6.40
C LEU A 155 -16.30 -4.18 -5.97
N VAL A 156 -16.85 -3.48 -4.98
CA VAL A 156 -18.19 -3.76 -4.44
C VAL A 156 -19.28 -3.75 -5.51
N PRO A 157 -19.38 -2.76 -6.42
CA PRO A 157 -20.40 -2.78 -7.47
C PRO A 157 -20.26 -3.98 -8.41
N THR A 158 -19.03 -4.28 -8.84
CA THR A 158 -18.74 -5.43 -9.72
C THR A 158 -19.12 -6.75 -9.05
N LEU A 159 -18.75 -6.92 -7.78
CA LEU A 159 -19.11 -8.12 -7.03
C LEU A 159 -20.62 -8.25 -6.86
N ALA A 160 -21.32 -7.17 -6.57
CA ALA A 160 -22.78 -7.17 -6.45
C ALA A 160 -23.46 -7.57 -7.75
N ASP A 161 -22.95 -7.16 -8.91
CA ASP A 161 -23.49 -7.55 -10.22
C ASP A 161 -23.23 -9.02 -10.56
N LEU A 162 -22.06 -9.55 -10.17
CA LEU A 162 -21.71 -10.97 -10.39
C LEU A 162 -22.47 -11.95 -9.49
N LEU A 163 -23.06 -11.49 -8.39
CA LEU A 163 -23.80 -12.31 -7.43
C LEU A 163 -25.35 -12.29 -7.68
N ARG A 164 -25.81 -11.54 -8.69
CA ARG A 164 -27.24 -11.51 -9.11
C ARG A 164 -27.55 -12.61 -10.09
#